data_236136f36007d62df05a25432284339f
#
_entry.id   236136f36007d62df05a25432284339f
#
_cell.length_a   1.000
_cell.length_b   1.000
_cell.length_c   1.000
_cell.angle_alpha   90.00
_cell.angle_beta   90.00
_cell.angle_gamma   90.00
#
_symmetry.space_group_name_H-M   'P 1'
#
loop_
_entity.id
_entity.type
_entity.pdbx_description
1 polymer ?
#
loop_
_entity_poly.entity_id
_entity_poly.type
_entity_poly.pdbx_seq_one_letter_code
_entity_poly.pdbx_strand_id
1 'polypeptide(L)'
;MTELSPAIGPFTREVYNAICPRLGHTLHIPEDSVQALFNDMKLYPSKDQVSEMLKCARQCGRRNGSSKYITFGEFCVFVKEMKNQNSKQHRKIQATKTNNKCVNNCEVFLGGSCNPTTWRADTAIPELQKYGITFYNPQVSMWVPELVAQEHDAKQAASVLLYVVDSQTRSTVGMIEVAYLVASGRCVIVVAHSYRPGQSIMGETITAREYRDLVEGQTTLLTLVRSKGIEVHKNLPSALQCTAKILRNVSNDMTPEEQLTSKLRKLREVFDSYGGQNGEIEKFGFLKAFHQLTQRELTTNEMYEYLNFSNNQSITFERFCMLMAEITSDNCDMSTTNGWVSQPFQRQCSTNNNTCNIDNSLINGTMEEPVNITSFKKNSYDVFLGGTQSSQWRENIAIPILNQQNLSYPNSTNGYEILDNKIVTDYDVLQWKQMMDNSKVILFVITNDSRSLTTMILAAHYIAIGKNMVLCVQQLPEENCHVGNETLSEQAIKDYNRGRVYVVDMAKRKQIPVFEDIREAVQCVVSKVQSR
;
A
#
# COMPACT_ATOMS: atom_id res chain seq x y z
N MET A 1 38.84 -7.70 -23.87
CA MET A 1 37.85 -6.72 -23.40
C MET A 1 36.57 -7.47 -23.18
N THR A 2 36.22 -7.75 -21.95
CA THR A 2 34.92 -8.34 -21.57
C THR A 2 33.87 -7.27 -21.82
N GLU A 3 33.08 -7.40 -22.89
CA GLU A 3 31.92 -6.56 -23.12
C GLU A 3 30.96 -6.75 -21.94
N LEU A 4 30.76 -5.67 -21.18
CA LEU A 4 29.84 -5.64 -20.05
C LEU A 4 28.42 -5.97 -20.56
N SER A 5 27.82 -7.01 -20.01
CA SER A 5 26.41 -7.35 -20.26
C SER A 5 25.53 -6.09 -20.05
N PRO A 6 24.62 -5.77 -20.97
CA PRO A 6 23.72 -4.61 -20.83
C PRO A 6 22.69 -4.80 -19.72
N ALA A 7 22.59 -6.01 -19.16
CA ALA A 7 21.65 -6.36 -18.11
C ALA A 7 21.96 -5.56 -16.83
N ILE A 8 20.92 -4.98 -16.24
CA ILE A 8 21.02 -4.12 -15.06
C ILE A 8 20.84 -4.94 -13.77
N GLY A 9 20.04 -6.02 -13.82
CA GLY A 9 19.74 -6.87 -12.69
C GLY A 9 19.30 -8.28 -13.08
N PRO A 10 18.73 -9.08 -12.15
CA PRO A 10 18.38 -10.49 -12.38
C PRO A 10 17.40 -10.70 -13.53
N PHE A 11 16.33 -9.92 -13.61
CA PHE A 11 15.31 -10.06 -14.64
C PHE A 11 15.86 -9.72 -16.04
N THR A 12 16.50 -8.59 -16.20
CA THR A 12 17.10 -8.19 -17.49
C THR A 12 18.20 -9.13 -17.90
N ARG A 13 18.93 -9.74 -16.94
CA ARG A 13 19.92 -10.80 -17.21
C ARG A 13 19.27 -12.09 -17.70
N GLU A 14 18.15 -12.50 -17.12
CA GLU A 14 17.36 -13.64 -17.60
C GLU A 14 16.95 -13.43 -19.06
N VAL A 15 16.38 -12.27 -19.39
CA VAL A 15 15.97 -11.92 -20.74
C VAL A 15 17.16 -11.88 -21.69
N TYR A 16 18.27 -11.28 -21.29
CA TYR A 16 19.48 -11.19 -22.10
C TYR A 16 20.07 -12.58 -22.42
N ASN A 17 20.15 -13.45 -21.41
CA ASN A 17 20.64 -14.81 -21.58
C ASN A 17 19.74 -15.65 -22.51
N ALA A 18 18.44 -15.35 -22.55
CA ALA A 18 17.51 -16.03 -23.46
C ALA A 18 17.68 -15.58 -24.93
N ILE A 19 18.04 -14.31 -25.17
CA ILE A 19 18.20 -13.80 -26.55
C ILE A 19 19.60 -13.99 -27.11
N CYS A 20 20.62 -14.00 -26.25
CA CYS A 20 22.04 -14.06 -26.63
C CYS A 20 22.40 -15.26 -27.53
N PRO A 21 21.89 -16.50 -27.32
CA PRO A 21 22.19 -17.64 -28.17
C PRO A 21 21.76 -17.47 -29.63
N ARG A 22 20.69 -16.68 -29.87
CA ARG A 22 20.15 -16.47 -31.22
C ARG A 22 20.70 -15.22 -31.90
N LEU A 23 20.93 -14.15 -31.15
CA LEU A 23 21.27 -12.84 -31.71
C LEU A 23 22.69 -12.37 -31.40
N GLY A 24 23.43 -13.11 -30.54
CA GLY A 24 24.70 -12.60 -29.99
C GLY A 24 24.49 -11.40 -29.06
N HIS A 25 25.51 -10.56 -28.94
CA HIS A 25 25.54 -9.42 -28.00
C HIS A 25 24.91 -8.14 -28.57
N THR A 26 23.76 -8.25 -29.26
CA THR A 26 23.08 -7.07 -29.80
C THR A 26 21.98 -6.57 -28.88
N LEU A 27 21.83 -5.24 -28.79
CA LEU A 27 20.73 -4.55 -28.09
C LEU A 27 19.57 -4.19 -29.02
N HIS A 28 19.78 -4.33 -30.33
CA HIS A 28 18.76 -4.12 -31.34
C HIS A 28 18.25 -5.46 -31.83
N ILE A 29 17.01 -5.77 -31.50
CA ILE A 29 16.34 -7.04 -31.81
C ILE A 29 15.61 -6.88 -33.14
N PRO A 30 16.03 -7.60 -34.21
CA PRO A 30 15.35 -7.55 -35.50
C PRO A 30 13.88 -7.97 -35.38
N GLU A 31 12.99 -7.29 -36.08
CA GLU A 31 11.54 -7.56 -36.05
C GLU A 31 11.22 -9.02 -36.39
N ASP A 32 11.93 -9.61 -37.36
CA ASP A 32 11.76 -11.00 -37.78
C ASP A 32 12.14 -12.03 -36.71
N SER A 33 12.94 -11.63 -35.73
CA SER A 33 13.39 -12.51 -34.64
C SER A 33 12.48 -12.47 -33.42
N VAL A 34 11.63 -11.44 -33.28
CA VAL A 34 10.85 -11.18 -32.05
C VAL A 34 9.94 -12.38 -31.69
N GLN A 35 9.20 -12.92 -32.65
CA GLN A 35 8.32 -14.08 -32.42
C GLN A 35 9.10 -15.30 -31.91
N ALA A 36 10.24 -15.58 -32.55
CA ALA A 36 11.07 -16.73 -32.18
C ALA A 36 11.65 -16.59 -30.77
N LEU A 37 12.08 -15.39 -30.39
CA LEU A 37 12.62 -15.10 -29.06
C LEU A 37 11.56 -15.27 -27.96
N PHE A 38 10.33 -14.83 -28.19
CA PHE A 38 9.23 -15.11 -27.26
C PHE A 38 8.98 -16.61 -27.11
N ASN A 39 9.00 -17.35 -28.22
CA ASN A 39 8.83 -18.80 -28.19
C ASN A 39 9.96 -19.51 -27.43
N ASP A 40 11.21 -19.07 -27.59
CA ASP A 40 12.37 -19.59 -26.85
C ASP A 40 12.20 -19.38 -25.34
N MET A 41 11.56 -18.28 -24.94
CA MET A 41 11.21 -17.97 -23.54
C MET A 41 9.91 -18.64 -23.07
N LYS A 42 9.31 -19.54 -23.87
CA LYS A 42 8.01 -20.19 -23.60
C LYS A 42 6.84 -19.20 -23.44
N LEU A 43 6.95 -18.08 -24.10
CA LEU A 43 5.91 -17.07 -24.24
C LEU A 43 5.43 -17.13 -25.68
N TYR A 44 4.17 -17.38 -25.92
CA TYR A 44 3.64 -17.65 -27.26
C TYR A 44 2.65 -16.55 -27.70
N PRO A 45 3.10 -15.31 -27.99
CA PRO A 45 2.21 -14.28 -28.49
C PRO A 45 1.64 -14.64 -29.87
N SER A 46 0.40 -14.23 -30.17
CA SER A 46 -0.15 -14.33 -31.50
C SER A 46 0.60 -13.42 -32.50
N LYS A 47 0.46 -13.69 -33.80
CA LYS A 47 1.06 -12.84 -34.83
C LYS A 47 0.54 -11.39 -34.74
N ASP A 48 -0.74 -11.21 -34.42
CA ASP A 48 -1.36 -9.90 -34.25
C ASP A 48 -0.80 -9.16 -33.03
N GLN A 49 -0.57 -9.87 -31.92
CA GLN A 49 0.10 -9.34 -30.74
C GLN A 49 1.52 -8.86 -31.06
N VAL A 50 2.30 -9.66 -31.76
CA VAL A 50 3.67 -9.26 -32.18
C VAL A 50 3.63 -8.07 -33.12
N SER A 51 2.71 -8.05 -34.09
CA SER A 51 2.54 -6.92 -35.01
C SER A 51 2.24 -5.61 -34.27
N GLU A 52 1.33 -5.65 -33.28
CA GLU A 52 1.00 -4.46 -32.49
C GLU A 52 2.15 -4.04 -31.55
N MET A 53 2.88 -5.00 -30.96
CA MET A 53 4.12 -4.70 -30.19
C MET A 53 5.15 -3.96 -31.04
N LEU A 54 5.42 -4.42 -32.26
CA LEU A 54 6.38 -3.82 -33.18
C LEU A 54 5.94 -2.40 -33.60
N LYS A 55 4.66 -2.23 -33.89
CA LYS A 55 4.08 -0.91 -34.22
C LYS A 55 4.19 0.03 -33.02
N CYS A 56 3.84 -0.41 -31.82
CA CYS A 56 3.94 0.37 -30.60
C CYS A 56 5.39 0.76 -30.29
N ALA A 57 6.33 -0.18 -30.38
CA ALA A 57 7.77 0.08 -30.14
C ALA A 57 8.32 1.14 -31.09
N ARG A 58 7.98 1.07 -32.37
CA ARG A 58 8.36 2.11 -33.36
C ARG A 58 7.82 3.50 -32.99
N GLN A 59 6.54 3.57 -32.60
CA GLN A 59 5.92 4.82 -32.16
C GLN A 59 6.56 5.38 -30.90
N CYS A 60 6.70 4.56 -29.84
CA CYS A 60 7.29 4.96 -28.57
C CYS A 60 8.78 5.29 -28.70
N GLY A 61 9.52 4.56 -29.52
CA GLY A 61 10.93 4.83 -29.81
C GLY A 61 11.16 6.00 -30.75
N ARG A 62 10.10 6.63 -31.30
CA ARG A 62 10.18 7.73 -32.29
C ARG A 62 11.09 7.39 -33.47
N ARG A 63 11.06 6.11 -33.89
CA ARG A 63 11.88 5.64 -35.00
C ARG A 63 11.16 5.82 -36.34
N ASN A 64 11.93 6.18 -37.35
CA ASN A 64 11.42 6.29 -38.73
C ASN A 64 10.98 4.90 -39.24
N GLY A 65 10.02 4.86 -40.15
CA GLY A 65 9.40 3.63 -40.68
C GLY A 65 10.36 2.63 -41.33
N SER A 66 11.61 3.04 -41.62
CA SER A 66 12.68 2.16 -42.14
C SER A 66 13.39 1.33 -41.08
N SER A 67 13.22 1.64 -39.79
CA SER A 67 13.89 0.92 -38.68
C SER A 67 13.17 -0.38 -38.38
N LYS A 68 13.77 -1.51 -38.73
CA LYS A 68 13.21 -2.88 -38.56
C LYS A 68 13.75 -3.57 -37.31
N TYR A 69 13.71 -2.90 -36.14
CA TYR A 69 14.12 -3.46 -34.87
C TYR A 69 13.35 -2.87 -33.69
N ILE A 70 13.35 -3.58 -32.59
CA ILE A 70 12.98 -3.07 -31.27
C ILE A 70 14.22 -3.06 -30.37
N THR A 71 14.25 -2.16 -29.37
CA THR A 71 15.38 -2.12 -28.43
C THR A 71 15.24 -3.20 -27.37
N PHE A 72 16.34 -3.58 -26.75
CA PHE A 72 16.34 -4.56 -25.65
C PHE A 72 15.45 -4.10 -24.48
N GLY A 73 15.46 -2.82 -24.15
CA GLY A 73 14.59 -2.29 -23.09
C GLY A 73 13.09 -2.41 -23.40
N GLU A 74 12.68 -2.10 -24.63
CA GLU A 74 11.29 -2.28 -25.08
C GLU A 74 10.89 -3.77 -25.04
N PHE A 75 11.78 -4.66 -25.47
CA PHE A 75 11.55 -6.11 -25.41
C PHE A 75 11.37 -6.58 -23.97
N CYS A 76 12.20 -6.11 -23.02
CA CYS A 76 12.05 -6.42 -21.59
C CYS A 76 10.66 -6.05 -21.05
N VAL A 77 10.13 -4.88 -21.45
CA VAL A 77 8.77 -4.46 -21.05
C VAL A 77 7.72 -5.44 -21.58
N PHE A 78 7.81 -5.85 -22.85
CA PHE A 78 6.86 -6.81 -23.43
C PHE A 78 6.98 -8.21 -22.83
N VAL A 79 8.19 -8.72 -22.60
CA VAL A 79 8.41 -10.00 -21.91
C VAL A 79 7.75 -9.99 -20.53
N LYS A 80 7.93 -8.91 -19.78
CA LYS A 80 7.34 -8.78 -18.48
C LYS A 80 5.82 -8.79 -18.53
N GLU A 81 5.24 -8.07 -19.47
CA GLU A 81 3.79 -8.02 -19.61
C GLU A 81 3.19 -9.36 -20.01
N MET A 82 3.87 -10.10 -20.91
CA MET A 82 3.48 -11.45 -21.28
C MET A 82 3.56 -12.42 -20.10
N LYS A 83 4.63 -12.36 -19.29
CA LYS A 83 4.76 -13.17 -18.06
C LYS A 83 3.62 -12.88 -17.08
N ASN A 84 3.27 -11.59 -16.90
CA ASN A 84 2.17 -11.17 -16.02
C ASN A 84 0.81 -11.70 -16.50
N GLN A 85 0.53 -11.67 -17.80
CA GLN A 85 -0.71 -12.18 -18.37
C GLN A 85 -0.81 -13.71 -18.23
N ASN A 86 0.26 -14.45 -18.50
CA ASN A 86 0.31 -15.90 -18.33
C ASN A 86 0.10 -16.29 -16.86
N SER A 87 0.70 -15.57 -15.92
CA SER A 87 0.50 -15.80 -14.48
C SER A 87 -0.94 -15.57 -14.04
N LYS A 88 -1.63 -14.58 -14.62
CA LYS A 88 -3.05 -14.33 -14.38
C LYS A 88 -3.95 -15.44 -14.95
N GLN A 89 -3.63 -15.98 -16.13
CA GLN A 89 -4.35 -17.10 -16.73
C GLN A 89 -4.16 -18.39 -15.94
N HIS A 90 -2.93 -18.70 -15.52
CA HIS A 90 -2.65 -19.89 -14.68
C HIS A 90 -3.38 -19.84 -13.34
N ARG A 91 -3.49 -18.69 -12.71
CA ARG A 91 -4.29 -18.51 -11.47
C ARG A 91 -5.78 -18.71 -11.71
N LYS A 92 -6.34 -18.25 -12.83
CA LYS A 92 -7.74 -18.53 -13.21
C LYS A 92 -7.98 -20.04 -13.40
N ILE A 93 -7.04 -20.77 -14.03
CA ILE A 93 -7.15 -22.23 -14.29
C ILE A 93 -6.97 -23.05 -13.01
N GLN A 94 -6.11 -22.62 -12.06
CA GLN A 94 -5.96 -23.29 -10.76
C GLN A 94 -7.16 -23.05 -9.86
N ALA A 95 -7.76 -21.87 -9.87
CA ALA A 95 -9.00 -21.56 -9.14
C ALA A 95 -10.19 -22.40 -9.63
N THR A 96 -10.20 -22.85 -10.91
CA THR A 96 -11.24 -23.74 -11.44
C THR A 96 -10.97 -25.24 -11.20
N LYS A 97 -9.76 -25.65 -10.78
CA LYS A 97 -9.39 -27.06 -10.56
C LYS A 97 -9.44 -27.53 -9.11
N THR A 98 -9.59 -26.63 -8.13
CA THR A 98 -9.80 -27.00 -6.72
C THR A 98 -11.30 -27.04 -6.37
N ASN A 99 -12.07 -27.84 -7.12
CA ASN A 99 -13.41 -28.24 -6.71
C ASN A 99 -13.29 -29.45 -5.79
N ASN A 100 -13.21 -29.22 -4.48
CA ASN A 100 -13.85 -30.07 -3.47
C ASN A 100 -13.63 -29.45 -2.08
N LYS A 101 -14.55 -28.61 -1.69
CA LYS A 101 -15.22 -28.44 -0.37
C LYS A 101 -15.84 -27.03 -0.34
N CYS A 102 -17.13 -26.99 -0.05
CA CYS A 102 -17.97 -25.79 0.05
C CYS A 102 -17.38 -24.70 0.95
N VAL A 103 -16.59 -23.81 0.39
CA VAL A 103 -16.54 -22.41 0.78
C VAL A 103 -17.00 -21.65 -0.46
N ASN A 104 -18.12 -20.96 -0.35
CA ASN A 104 -18.69 -20.15 -1.44
C ASN A 104 -17.56 -19.28 -2.02
N ASN A 105 -17.26 -19.50 -3.29
CA ASN A 105 -16.22 -18.81 -4.03
C ASN A 105 -16.67 -17.35 -4.22
N CYS A 106 -16.51 -16.50 -3.20
CA CYS A 106 -16.90 -15.10 -3.26
C CYS A 106 -15.76 -14.28 -3.90
N GLU A 107 -16.11 -13.40 -4.83
CA GLU A 107 -15.17 -12.49 -5.48
C GLU A 107 -14.86 -11.28 -4.59
N VAL A 108 -15.84 -10.82 -3.81
CA VAL A 108 -15.74 -9.65 -2.94
C VAL A 108 -16.09 -10.00 -1.50
N PHE A 109 -15.26 -9.58 -0.56
CA PHE A 109 -15.59 -9.57 0.86
C PHE A 109 -16.05 -8.16 1.26
N LEU A 110 -17.22 -8.04 1.91
CA LEU A 110 -17.81 -6.77 2.34
C LEU A 110 -17.47 -6.48 3.80
N GLY A 111 -16.31 -5.92 4.06
CA GLY A 111 -15.79 -5.62 5.40
C GLY A 111 -16.14 -4.23 5.95
N GLY A 112 -15.75 -3.96 7.18
CA GLY A 112 -15.89 -2.66 7.85
C GLY A 112 -17.16 -2.52 8.69
N SER A 113 -17.65 -1.28 8.84
CA SER A 113 -18.75 -0.92 9.74
C SER A 113 -20.00 -1.79 9.54
N CYS A 114 -20.49 -2.36 10.63
CA CYS A 114 -21.72 -3.15 10.66
C CYS A 114 -22.88 -2.30 11.23
N ASN A 115 -23.71 -2.88 12.11
CA ASN A 115 -24.83 -2.16 12.71
C ASN A 115 -24.39 -0.83 13.35
N PRO A 116 -25.13 0.26 13.21
CA PRO A 116 -26.46 0.37 12.57
C PRO A 116 -26.43 0.64 11.06
N THR A 117 -25.28 0.55 10.40
CA THR A 117 -25.16 0.90 8.98
C THR A 117 -25.85 -0.11 8.06
N THR A 118 -26.46 0.36 6.99
CA THR A 118 -27.22 -0.44 6.02
C THR A 118 -26.58 -0.46 4.63
N TRP A 119 -25.38 0.11 4.48
CA TRP A 119 -24.71 0.31 3.20
C TRP A 119 -24.57 -0.98 2.37
N ARG A 120 -24.47 -2.14 3.03
CA ARG A 120 -24.36 -3.43 2.33
C ARG A 120 -25.68 -3.78 1.63
N ALA A 121 -26.79 -3.75 2.37
CA ALA A 121 -28.11 -4.11 1.85
C ALA A 121 -28.64 -3.06 0.87
N ASP A 122 -28.47 -1.77 1.18
CA ASP A 122 -29.09 -0.68 0.43
C ASP A 122 -28.33 -0.35 -0.87
N THR A 123 -27.01 -0.55 -0.90
CA THR A 123 -26.19 -0.09 -2.01
C THR A 123 -25.24 -1.15 -2.57
N ALA A 124 -24.40 -1.77 -1.72
CA ALA A 124 -23.33 -2.61 -2.22
C ALA A 124 -23.84 -3.89 -2.88
N ILE A 125 -24.73 -4.61 -2.21
CA ILE A 125 -25.27 -5.89 -2.71
C ILE A 125 -26.06 -5.69 -4.02
N PRO A 126 -27.03 -4.77 -4.11
CA PRO A 126 -27.74 -4.54 -5.36
C PRO A 126 -26.81 -4.16 -6.53
N GLU A 127 -25.80 -3.34 -6.26
CA GLU A 127 -24.89 -2.91 -7.32
C GLU A 127 -23.96 -4.04 -7.79
N LEU A 128 -23.39 -4.84 -6.86
CA LEU A 128 -22.58 -6.00 -7.22
C LEU A 128 -23.36 -7.04 -8.01
N GLN A 129 -24.64 -7.26 -7.66
CA GLN A 129 -25.52 -8.18 -8.38
C GLN A 129 -25.75 -7.75 -9.83
N LYS A 130 -25.86 -6.45 -10.13
CA LYS A 130 -25.96 -5.94 -11.51
C LYS A 130 -24.76 -6.34 -12.37
N TYR A 131 -23.57 -6.42 -11.79
CA TYR A 131 -22.34 -6.85 -12.47
C TYR A 131 -22.12 -8.36 -12.41
N GLY A 132 -23.03 -9.15 -11.84
CA GLY A 132 -22.87 -10.58 -11.64
C GLY A 132 -21.67 -10.93 -10.75
N ILE A 133 -21.32 -10.05 -9.80
CA ILE A 133 -20.19 -10.23 -8.88
C ILE A 133 -20.68 -10.94 -7.63
N THR A 134 -20.02 -12.05 -7.28
CA THR A 134 -20.30 -12.81 -6.05
C THR A 134 -19.63 -12.15 -4.85
N PHE A 135 -20.29 -12.20 -3.69
CA PHE A 135 -19.79 -11.51 -2.49
C PHE A 135 -20.07 -12.33 -1.22
N TYR A 136 -19.26 -12.06 -0.19
CA TYR A 136 -19.51 -12.50 1.18
C TYR A 136 -19.94 -11.31 2.04
N ASN A 137 -21.09 -11.43 2.71
CA ASN A 137 -21.59 -10.44 3.65
C ASN A 137 -21.40 -10.97 5.08
N PRO A 138 -20.47 -10.41 5.90
CA PRO A 138 -20.28 -10.86 7.28
C PRO A 138 -21.34 -10.36 8.25
N GLN A 139 -22.26 -9.48 7.80
CA GLN A 139 -23.32 -8.94 8.66
C GLN A 139 -24.43 -9.97 8.86
N VAL A 140 -24.54 -10.48 10.07
CA VAL A 140 -25.54 -11.46 10.46
C VAL A 140 -26.43 -10.91 11.57
N SER A 141 -27.65 -11.42 11.67
CA SER A 141 -28.58 -11.07 12.74
C SER A 141 -28.14 -11.61 14.10
N MET A 142 -27.51 -12.78 14.12
CA MET A 142 -26.98 -13.43 15.31
C MET A 142 -25.54 -13.87 15.07
N TRP A 143 -24.62 -13.33 15.86
CA TRP A 143 -23.20 -13.69 15.78
C TRP A 143 -22.96 -14.97 16.62
N VAL A 144 -22.21 -15.92 16.06
CA VAL A 144 -21.74 -17.15 16.72
C VAL A 144 -20.23 -17.32 16.46
N PRO A 145 -19.49 -17.96 17.41
CA PRO A 145 -18.02 -18.08 17.29
C PRO A 145 -17.53 -18.77 16.01
N GLU A 146 -18.30 -19.70 15.46
CA GLU A 146 -18.00 -20.45 14.24
C GLU A 146 -17.88 -19.53 13.00
N LEU A 147 -18.54 -18.37 13.04
CA LEU A 147 -18.48 -17.38 11.96
C LEU A 147 -17.10 -16.76 11.81
N VAL A 148 -16.27 -16.72 12.86
CA VAL A 148 -14.90 -16.18 12.80
C VAL A 148 -14.05 -16.95 11.79
N ALA A 149 -14.14 -18.29 11.81
CA ALA A 149 -13.43 -19.13 10.86
C ALA A 149 -13.96 -18.92 9.42
N GLN A 150 -15.28 -18.86 9.25
CA GLN A 150 -15.89 -18.62 7.95
C GLN A 150 -15.54 -17.24 7.38
N GLU A 151 -15.55 -16.20 8.21
CA GLU A 151 -15.11 -14.87 7.80
C GLU A 151 -13.63 -14.86 7.40
N HIS A 152 -12.78 -15.56 8.14
CA HIS A 152 -11.36 -15.67 7.81
C HIS A 152 -11.17 -16.34 6.45
N ASP A 153 -11.82 -17.46 6.23
CA ASP A 153 -11.74 -18.21 4.96
C ASP A 153 -12.30 -17.39 3.80
N ALA A 154 -13.42 -16.68 4.00
CA ALA A 154 -14.00 -15.79 3.01
C ALA A 154 -13.07 -14.62 2.67
N LYS A 155 -12.40 -14.01 3.68
CA LYS A 155 -11.36 -12.98 3.45
C LYS A 155 -10.19 -13.52 2.66
N GLN A 156 -9.76 -14.77 2.91
CA GLN A 156 -8.66 -15.39 2.15
C GLN A 156 -9.06 -15.72 0.71
N ALA A 157 -10.29 -16.19 0.51
CA ALA A 157 -10.79 -16.59 -0.81
C ALA A 157 -11.12 -15.38 -1.72
N ALA A 158 -11.59 -14.26 -1.15
CA ALA A 158 -12.01 -13.10 -1.92
C ALA A 158 -10.87 -12.47 -2.72
N SER A 159 -11.14 -12.14 -3.99
CA SER A 159 -10.20 -11.43 -4.86
C SER A 159 -10.06 -9.96 -4.49
N VAL A 160 -11.14 -9.33 -4.02
CA VAL A 160 -11.22 -7.92 -3.61
C VAL A 160 -11.83 -7.84 -2.21
N LEU A 161 -11.26 -7.01 -1.37
CA LEU A 161 -11.72 -6.72 -0.03
C LEU A 161 -12.25 -5.29 0.01
N LEU A 162 -13.56 -5.10 -0.05
CA LEU A 162 -14.21 -3.79 0.02
C LEU A 162 -14.53 -3.46 1.49
N TYR A 163 -13.88 -2.42 2.01
CA TYR A 163 -14.05 -1.97 3.39
C TYR A 163 -14.67 -0.58 3.47
N VAL A 164 -15.70 -0.45 4.31
CA VAL A 164 -16.33 0.83 4.62
C VAL A 164 -16.06 1.18 6.07
N VAL A 165 -15.31 2.25 6.30
CA VAL A 165 -15.09 2.88 7.61
C VAL A 165 -16.13 4.00 7.75
N ASP A 166 -17.26 3.68 8.35
CA ASP A 166 -18.38 4.62 8.50
C ASP A 166 -18.35 5.32 9.85
N SER A 167 -18.55 6.63 9.84
CA SER A 167 -18.56 7.48 11.05
C SER A 167 -19.74 7.24 12.00
N GLN A 168 -20.75 6.47 11.60
CA GLN A 168 -21.85 6.05 12.49
C GLN A 168 -21.40 4.98 13.50
N THR A 169 -20.20 4.43 13.34
CA THR A 169 -19.59 3.45 14.24
C THR A 169 -18.19 3.88 14.63
N ARG A 170 -17.62 3.33 15.69
CA ARG A 170 -16.20 3.54 16.04
C ARG A 170 -15.25 2.88 15.06
N SER A 171 -15.73 1.98 14.24
CA SER A 171 -14.99 1.23 13.20
C SER A 171 -13.64 0.66 13.65
N THR A 172 -13.41 0.44 14.93
CA THR A 172 -12.12 0.05 15.52
C THR A 172 -11.53 -1.17 14.82
N VAL A 173 -12.28 -2.26 14.78
CA VAL A 173 -11.84 -3.52 14.14
C VAL A 173 -11.63 -3.32 12.63
N GLY A 174 -12.56 -2.64 11.96
CA GLY A 174 -12.47 -2.37 10.53
C GLY A 174 -11.20 -1.61 10.16
N MET A 175 -10.82 -0.59 10.95
CA MET A 175 -9.59 0.16 10.73
C MET A 175 -8.32 -0.70 10.95
N ILE A 176 -8.31 -1.53 11.99
CA ILE A 176 -7.21 -2.47 12.28
C ILE A 176 -7.06 -3.50 11.15
N GLU A 177 -8.17 -4.09 10.69
CA GLU A 177 -8.16 -5.05 9.58
C GLU A 177 -7.66 -4.43 8.27
N VAL A 178 -8.12 -3.24 7.91
CA VAL A 178 -7.65 -2.52 6.71
C VAL A 178 -6.15 -2.29 6.77
N ALA A 179 -5.62 -1.81 7.91
CA ALA A 179 -4.19 -1.59 8.08
C ALA A 179 -3.38 -2.88 7.87
N TYR A 180 -3.84 -4.00 8.44
CA TYR A 180 -3.21 -5.31 8.26
C TYR A 180 -3.28 -5.80 6.81
N LEU A 181 -4.47 -5.75 6.20
CA LEU A 181 -4.70 -6.29 4.86
C LEU A 181 -3.97 -5.50 3.78
N VAL A 182 -3.95 -4.17 3.88
CA VAL A 182 -3.19 -3.28 2.99
C VAL A 182 -1.69 -3.54 3.12
N ALA A 183 -1.19 -3.68 4.35
CA ALA A 183 0.22 -3.99 4.60
C ALA A 183 0.61 -5.40 4.11
N SER A 184 -0.33 -6.35 4.13
CA SER A 184 -0.17 -7.71 3.59
C SER A 184 -0.24 -7.77 2.06
N GLY A 185 -0.39 -6.64 1.36
CA GLY A 185 -0.48 -6.59 -0.10
C GLY A 185 -1.77 -7.15 -0.70
N ARG A 186 -2.87 -7.23 0.08
CA ARG A 186 -4.17 -7.66 -0.43
C ARG A 186 -4.81 -6.55 -1.27
N CYS A 187 -5.63 -6.92 -2.24
CA CYS A 187 -6.43 -5.98 -3.02
C CYS A 187 -7.56 -5.42 -2.15
N VAL A 188 -7.34 -4.25 -1.56
CA VAL A 188 -8.29 -3.59 -0.66
C VAL A 188 -8.82 -2.33 -1.32
N ILE A 189 -10.13 -2.14 -1.29
CA ILE A 189 -10.81 -0.91 -1.68
C ILE A 189 -11.39 -0.30 -0.40
N VAL A 190 -11.06 0.96 -0.13
CA VAL A 190 -11.43 1.64 1.11
C VAL A 190 -12.37 2.80 0.83
N VAL A 191 -13.51 2.79 1.52
CA VAL A 191 -14.41 3.95 1.64
C VAL A 191 -14.29 4.46 3.07
N ALA A 192 -14.08 5.76 3.25
CA ALA A 192 -13.98 6.35 4.58
C ALA A 192 -14.83 7.60 4.69
N HIS A 193 -15.68 7.64 5.73
CA HIS A 193 -16.48 8.80 6.10
C HIS A 193 -15.89 9.47 7.34
N SER A 194 -15.69 10.78 7.27
CA SER A 194 -15.06 11.55 8.35
C SER A 194 -15.97 11.67 9.56
N TYR A 195 -15.41 11.55 10.76
CA TYR A 195 -16.08 11.88 12.01
C TYR A 195 -16.33 13.38 12.12
N ARG A 196 -17.36 13.78 12.87
CA ARG A 196 -17.73 15.17 13.14
C ARG A 196 -17.67 15.45 14.64
N PRO A 197 -17.23 16.64 15.06
CA PRO A 197 -17.27 17.03 16.46
C PRO A 197 -18.72 16.96 17.01
N GLY A 198 -18.86 16.38 18.20
CA GLY A 198 -20.16 16.30 18.89
C GLY A 198 -21.20 15.36 18.25
N GLN A 199 -20.81 14.53 17.28
CA GLN A 199 -21.72 13.52 16.73
C GLN A 199 -22.07 12.43 17.75
N SER A 200 -23.12 11.69 17.48
CA SER A 200 -23.44 10.48 18.24
C SER A 200 -23.05 9.22 17.48
N ILE A 201 -22.52 8.23 18.20
CA ILE A 201 -22.24 6.87 17.72
C ILE A 201 -23.09 5.91 18.54
N MET A 202 -23.94 5.12 17.89
CA MET A 202 -24.84 4.16 18.56
C MET A 202 -25.73 4.83 19.64
N GLY A 203 -26.12 6.09 19.45
CA GLY A 203 -26.91 6.84 20.39
C GLY A 203 -26.12 7.55 21.52
N GLU A 204 -24.81 7.33 21.61
CA GLU A 204 -23.91 7.97 22.58
C GLU A 204 -23.21 9.16 21.93
N THR A 205 -23.32 10.36 22.53
CA THR A 205 -22.56 11.52 22.07
C THR A 205 -21.08 11.33 22.41
N ILE A 206 -20.21 11.36 21.38
CA ILE A 206 -18.77 11.23 21.59
C ILE A 206 -18.19 12.51 22.20
N THR A 207 -17.26 12.32 23.13
CA THR A 207 -16.55 13.43 23.77
C THR A 207 -15.55 14.07 22.79
N ALA A 208 -15.08 15.27 23.11
CA ALA A 208 -14.04 15.93 22.32
C ALA A 208 -12.73 15.13 22.28
N ARG A 209 -12.41 14.38 23.32
CA ARG A 209 -11.24 13.49 23.37
C ARG A 209 -11.44 12.25 22.51
N GLU A 210 -12.59 11.57 22.63
CA GLU A 210 -12.90 10.42 21.78
C GLU A 210 -12.94 10.80 20.30
N TYR A 211 -13.51 11.97 19.97
CA TYR A 211 -13.47 12.50 18.62
C TYR A 211 -12.04 12.63 18.09
N ARG A 212 -11.12 13.18 18.89
CA ARG A 212 -9.70 13.30 18.52
C ARG A 212 -9.06 11.92 18.30
N ASP A 213 -9.27 10.98 19.23
CA ASP A 213 -8.73 9.62 19.13
C ASP A 213 -9.22 8.90 17.85
N LEU A 214 -10.49 9.08 17.49
CA LEU A 214 -11.08 8.51 16.27
C LEU A 214 -10.52 9.17 15.00
N VAL A 215 -10.41 10.50 14.97
CA VAL A 215 -9.83 11.23 13.83
C VAL A 215 -8.36 10.89 13.64
N GLU A 216 -7.59 10.82 14.73
CA GLU A 216 -6.19 10.43 14.69
C GLU A 216 -6.01 9.00 14.16
N GLY A 217 -6.80 8.05 14.66
CA GLY A 217 -6.80 6.68 14.15
C GLY A 217 -7.16 6.63 12.67
N GLN A 218 -8.20 7.35 12.24
CA GLN A 218 -8.60 7.41 10.85
C GLN A 218 -7.53 8.06 9.97
N THR A 219 -6.94 9.18 10.38
CA THR A 219 -5.83 9.84 9.67
C THR A 219 -4.65 8.90 9.52
N THR A 220 -4.24 8.22 10.59
CA THR A 220 -3.16 7.22 10.57
C THR A 220 -3.45 6.11 9.56
N LEU A 221 -4.65 5.53 9.60
CA LEU A 221 -5.05 4.50 8.64
C LEU A 221 -4.96 5.01 7.21
N LEU A 222 -5.57 6.15 6.92
CA LEU A 222 -5.66 6.66 5.56
C LEU A 222 -4.29 7.07 5.01
N THR A 223 -3.39 7.56 5.84
CA THR A 223 -1.99 7.82 5.47
C THR A 223 -1.27 6.51 5.11
N LEU A 224 -1.42 5.45 5.90
CA LEU A 224 -0.86 4.13 5.59
C LEU A 224 -1.42 3.56 4.28
N VAL A 225 -2.72 3.69 4.05
CA VAL A 225 -3.40 3.24 2.82
C VAL A 225 -2.86 4.00 1.61
N ARG A 226 -2.81 5.34 1.67
CA ARG A 226 -2.28 6.20 0.59
C ARG A 226 -0.80 5.96 0.33
N SER A 227 0.00 5.69 1.38
CA SER A 227 1.43 5.37 1.23
C SER A 227 1.69 4.09 0.43
N LYS A 228 0.68 3.24 0.25
CA LYS A 228 0.70 2.05 -0.61
C LYS A 228 0.09 2.30 -2.00
N GLY A 229 -0.19 3.56 -2.35
CA GLY A 229 -0.80 3.93 -3.64
C GLY A 229 -2.27 3.53 -3.78
N ILE A 230 -2.96 3.26 -2.68
CA ILE A 230 -4.38 2.89 -2.69
C ILE A 230 -5.23 4.15 -2.56
N GLU A 231 -6.14 4.35 -3.51
CA GLU A 231 -7.10 5.45 -3.46
C GLU A 231 -8.14 5.21 -2.37
N VAL A 232 -8.42 6.24 -1.58
CA VAL A 232 -9.51 6.24 -0.60
C VAL A 232 -10.73 6.91 -1.21
N HIS A 233 -11.80 6.14 -1.36
CA HIS A 233 -13.05 6.62 -1.92
C HIS A 233 -13.86 7.40 -0.89
N LYS A 234 -14.44 8.52 -1.32
CA LYS A 234 -15.33 9.35 -0.47
C LYS A 234 -16.77 8.83 -0.41
N ASN A 235 -17.14 7.96 -1.35
CA ASN A 235 -18.48 7.39 -1.43
C ASN A 235 -18.44 5.95 -1.95
N LEU A 236 -19.46 5.19 -1.60
CA LEU A 236 -19.60 3.79 -1.96
C LEU A 236 -19.79 3.55 -3.48
N PRO A 237 -20.56 4.35 -4.25
CA PRO A 237 -20.70 4.15 -5.68
C PRO A 237 -19.38 4.17 -6.45
N SER A 238 -18.47 5.10 -6.14
CA SER A 238 -17.15 5.14 -6.79
C SER A 238 -16.30 3.91 -6.45
N ALA A 239 -16.38 3.42 -5.21
CA ALA A 239 -15.69 2.21 -4.77
C ALA A 239 -16.23 0.95 -5.47
N LEU A 240 -17.56 0.85 -5.65
CA LEU A 240 -18.20 -0.25 -6.37
C LEU A 240 -17.86 -0.24 -7.87
N GLN A 241 -17.80 0.93 -8.50
CA GLN A 241 -17.29 1.04 -9.87
C GLN A 241 -15.84 0.57 -9.98
N CYS A 242 -14.98 0.95 -9.03
CA CYS A 242 -13.60 0.49 -8.95
C CYS A 242 -13.54 -1.04 -8.78
N THR A 243 -14.39 -1.60 -7.90
CA THR A 243 -14.53 -3.05 -7.69
C THR A 243 -14.93 -3.76 -8.99
N ALA A 244 -15.94 -3.24 -9.68
CA ALA A 244 -16.41 -3.82 -10.96
C ALA A 244 -15.32 -3.74 -12.03
N LYS A 245 -14.59 -2.63 -12.11
CA LYS A 245 -13.45 -2.49 -13.03
C LYS A 245 -12.37 -3.54 -12.77
N ILE A 246 -12.00 -3.77 -11.52
CA ILE A 246 -10.98 -4.77 -11.15
C ILE A 246 -11.43 -6.19 -11.51
N LEU A 247 -12.69 -6.54 -11.24
CA LEU A 247 -13.18 -7.91 -11.37
C LEU A 247 -13.68 -8.25 -12.78
N ARG A 248 -14.29 -7.30 -13.47
CA ARG A 248 -14.91 -7.52 -14.79
C ARG A 248 -14.11 -6.93 -15.93
N ASN A 249 -12.99 -6.25 -15.64
CA ASN A 249 -12.28 -5.44 -16.64
C ASN A 249 -13.26 -4.49 -17.39
N VAL A 250 -14.28 -3.98 -16.71
CA VAL A 250 -15.26 -3.02 -17.23
C VAL A 250 -14.61 -1.66 -17.38
N SER A 251 -13.61 -1.61 -18.14
CA SER A 251 -13.11 -0.46 -18.89
C SER A 251 -11.84 -0.90 -19.57
N ASN A 252 -12.02 -1.51 -20.69
CA ASN A 252 -11.17 -1.21 -21.83
C ASN A 252 -11.88 -1.83 -23.02
N ASP A 253 -12.38 -0.98 -23.89
CA ASP A 253 -12.51 -1.29 -25.32
C ASP A 253 -11.12 -1.60 -25.92
N MET A 254 -10.14 -1.97 -25.07
CA MET A 254 -8.79 -2.32 -25.49
C MET A 254 -8.75 -3.81 -25.80
N THR A 255 -8.36 -4.13 -27.02
CA THR A 255 -8.09 -5.50 -27.41
C THR A 255 -6.96 -6.13 -26.59
N PRO A 256 -6.84 -7.47 -26.52
CA PRO A 256 -5.70 -8.13 -25.86
C PRO A 256 -4.34 -7.62 -26.34
N GLU A 257 -4.25 -7.25 -27.61
CA GLU A 257 -3.06 -6.67 -28.26
C GLU A 257 -2.75 -5.28 -27.72
N GLU A 258 -3.77 -4.44 -27.60
CA GLU A 258 -3.63 -3.09 -27.01
C GLU A 258 -3.25 -3.13 -25.54
N GLN A 259 -3.72 -4.13 -24.79
CA GLN A 259 -3.34 -4.32 -23.39
C GLN A 259 -1.82 -4.57 -23.24
N LEU A 260 -1.22 -5.35 -24.12
CA LEU A 260 0.23 -5.63 -24.09
C LEU A 260 1.07 -4.38 -24.37
N THR A 261 0.56 -3.50 -25.22
CA THR A 261 1.28 -2.29 -25.67
C THR A 261 1.01 -1.07 -24.80
N SER A 262 -0.09 -1.08 -24.03
CA SER A 262 -0.51 0.06 -23.20
C SER A 262 0.58 0.53 -22.22
N LYS A 263 1.34 -0.42 -21.67
CA LYS A 263 2.42 -0.10 -20.72
C LYS A 263 3.58 0.63 -21.37
N LEU A 264 4.01 0.19 -22.53
CA LEU A 264 5.10 0.88 -23.22
C LEU A 264 4.69 2.31 -23.60
N ARG A 265 3.43 2.51 -24.05
CA ARG A 265 2.88 3.85 -24.30
C ARG A 265 2.88 4.71 -23.04
N LYS A 266 2.45 4.14 -21.91
CA LYS A 266 2.44 4.83 -20.62
C LYS A 266 3.85 5.22 -20.16
N LEU A 267 4.81 4.31 -20.31
CA LEU A 267 6.21 4.59 -20.02
C LEU A 267 6.72 5.75 -20.87
N ARG A 268 6.38 5.79 -22.16
CA ARG A 268 6.80 6.87 -23.06
C ARG A 268 6.17 8.21 -22.66
N GLU A 269 4.88 8.23 -22.37
CA GLU A 269 4.15 9.41 -21.93
C GLU A 269 4.77 10.03 -20.68
N VAL A 270 5.04 9.18 -19.67
CA VAL A 270 5.64 9.64 -18.41
C VAL A 270 7.10 10.08 -18.62
N PHE A 271 7.87 9.35 -19.39
CA PHE A 271 9.24 9.73 -19.75
C PHE A 271 9.30 11.13 -20.39
N ASP A 272 8.40 11.40 -21.35
CA ASP A 272 8.30 12.69 -22.02
C ASP A 272 7.90 13.83 -21.07
N SER A 273 7.05 13.56 -20.09
CA SER A 273 6.58 14.56 -19.12
C SER A 273 7.67 15.03 -18.14
N TYR A 274 8.75 14.25 -17.97
CA TYR A 274 9.87 14.58 -17.10
C TYR A 274 11.15 14.97 -17.85
N GLY A 275 11.01 15.53 -19.04
CA GLY A 275 12.12 16.07 -19.83
C GLY A 275 12.61 15.16 -20.96
N GLY A 276 12.04 13.96 -21.12
CA GLY A 276 12.42 12.97 -22.13
C GLY A 276 12.09 13.35 -23.57
N GLN A 277 11.51 14.52 -23.82
CA GLN A 277 11.24 15.04 -25.18
C GLN A 277 12.51 15.15 -26.03
N ASN A 278 13.65 15.45 -25.41
CA ASN A 278 14.95 15.50 -26.04
C ASN A 278 15.66 14.14 -26.16
N GLY A 279 14.99 13.04 -25.76
CA GLY A 279 15.51 11.68 -25.85
C GLY A 279 16.12 11.14 -24.56
N GLU A 280 16.35 11.97 -23.56
CA GLU A 280 17.01 11.61 -22.31
C GLU A 280 16.39 12.36 -21.13
N ILE A 281 16.38 11.72 -19.94
CA ILE A 281 15.98 12.34 -18.66
C ILE A 281 17.13 12.26 -17.65
N GLU A 282 17.18 13.21 -16.74
CA GLU A 282 18.11 13.19 -15.63
C GLU A 282 17.67 12.22 -14.53
N LYS A 283 18.59 11.85 -13.64
CA LYS A 283 18.32 10.98 -12.48
C LYS A 283 17.12 11.44 -11.66
N PHE A 284 16.99 12.74 -11.42
CA PHE A 284 15.86 13.31 -10.68
C PHE A 284 14.53 13.16 -11.43
N GLY A 285 14.54 13.36 -12.75
CA GLY A 285 13.41 13.10 -13.63
C GLY A 285 12.97 11.62 -13.57
N PHE A 286 13.94 10.70 -13.54
CA PHE A 286 13.66 9.27 -13.37
C PHE A 286 12.96 8.95 -12.03
N LEU A 287 13.45 9.51 -10.92
CA LEU A 287 12.85 9.27 -9.60
C LEU A 287 11.38 9.73 -9.55
N LYS A 288 11.09 10.91 -10.12
CA LYS A 288 9.71 11.41 -10.22
C LYS A 288 8.84 10.54 -11.13
N ALA A 289 9.36 10.13 -12.29
CA ALA A 289 8.68 9.25 -13.22
C ALA A 289 8.39 7.89 -12.58
N PHE A 290 9.36 7.33 -11.86
CA PHE A 290 9.20 6.09 -11.11
C PHE A 290 8.12 6.20 -10.05
N HIS A 291 8.14 7.26 -9.24
CA HIS A 291 7.11 7.52 -8.24
C HIS A 291 5.72 7.66 -8.87
N GLN A 292 5.59 8.41 -9.96
CA GLN A 292 4.32 8.55 -10.67
C GLN A 292 3.77 7.21 -11.20
N LEU A 293 4.65 6.34 -11.69
CA LEU A 293 4.26 5.06 -12.28
C LEU A 293 3.98 3.97 -11.24
N THR A 294 4.67 3.98 -10.10
CA THR A 294 4.62 2.90 -9.11
C THR A 294 3.98 3.30 -7.79
N GLN A 295 3.74 4.60 -7.59
CA GLN A 295 3.23 5.20 -6.34
C GLN A 295 4.10 4.83 -5.11
N ARG A 296 5.38 4.52 -5.32
CA ARG A 296 6.36 4.26 -4.27
C ARG A 296 7.67 4.96 -4.58
N GLU A 297 8.49 5.15 -3.58
CA GLU A 297 9.87 5.60 -3.73
C GLU A 297 10.82 4.41 -3.84
N LEU A 298 11.95 4.63 -4.51
CA LEU A 298 13.03 3.66 -4.52
C LEU A 298 13.65 3.56 -3.13
N THR A 299 13.90 2.33 -2.69
CA THR A 299 14.67 2.10 -1.48
C THR A 299 16.14 2.51 -1.68
N THR A 300 16.86 2.76 -0.58
CA THR A 300 18.28 3.13 -0.65
C THR A 300 19.12 2.06 -1.36
N ASN A 301 18.76 0.77 -1.17
CA ASN A 301 19.45 -0.34 -1.81
C ASN A 301 19.19 -0.37 -3.32
N GLU A 302 17.93 -0.20 -3.76
CA GLU A 302 17.59 -0.10 -5.19
C GLU A 302 18.27 1.10 -5.85
N MET A 303 18.32 2.25 -5.15
CA MET A 303 19.03 3.43 -5.66
C MET A 303 20.53 3.15 -5.85
N TYR A 304 21.14 2.44 -4.91
CA TYR A 304 22.56 2.09 -5.00
C TYR A 304 22.81 1.03 -6.07
N GLU A 305 21.97 0.04 -6.18
CA GLU A 305 22.12 -1.08 -7.11
C GLU A 305 21.84 -0.65 -8.56
N TYR A 306 20.75 0.07 -8.80
CA TYR A 306 20.28 0.37 -10.16
C TYR A 306 20.63 1.78 -10.66
N LEU A 307 20.89 2.75 -9.77
CA LEU A 307 21.18 4.14 -10.08
C LEU A 307 22.58 4.61 -9.66
N ASN A 308 23.49 3.67 -9.39
CA ASN A 308 24.88 3.98 -8.99
C ASN A 308 25.74 4.38 -10.20
N PHE A 309 25.31 5.40 -10.92
CA PHE A 309 26.09 6.04 -11.97
C PHE A 309 26.34 7.52 -11.61
N SER A 310 27.34 8.13 -12.21
CA SER A 310 27.73 9.53 -11.93
C SER A 310 26.53 10.47 -12.08
N ASN A 311 26.46 11.51 -11.25
CA ASN A 311 25.34 12.45 -11.19
C ASN A 311 25.03 13.16 -12.53
N ASN A 312 25.95 13.13 -13.50
CA ASN A 312 25.81 13.75 -14.83
C ASN A 312 25.40 12.77 -15.94
N GLN A 313 25.06 11.51 -15.62
CA GLN A 313 24.68 10.55 -16.64
C GLN A 313 23.17 10.59 -16.87
N SER A 314 22.76 10.98 -18.06
CA SER A 314 21.37 10.97 -18.51
C SER A 314 20.88 9.55 -18.80
N ILE A 315 19.57 9.36 -18.72
CA ILE A 315 18.87 8.08 -18.93
C ILE A 315 18.11 8.17 -20.23
N THR A 316 18.50 7.37 -21.23
CA THR A 316 17.77 7.21 -22.49
C THR A 316 16.44 6.47 -22.26
N PHE A 317 15.50 6.56 -23.21
CA PHE A 317 14.23 5.83 -23.11
C PHE A 317 14.42 4.31 -23.04
N GLU A 318 15.39 3.75 -23.76
CA GLU A 318 15.74 2.33 -23.68
C GLU A 318 16.16 1.93 -22.26
N ARG A 319 17.11 2.68 -21.68
CA ARG A 319 17.57 2.43 -20.31
C ARG A 319 16.45 2.64 -19.28
N PHE A 320 15.57 3.62 -19.52
CA PHE A 320 14.39 3.84 -18.71
C PHE A 320 13.47 2.60 -18.71
N CYS A 321 13.19 2.04 -19.89
CA CYS A 321 12.40 0.80 -20.02
C CYS A 321 13.06 -0.37 -19.28
N MET A 322 14.37 -0.53 -19.40
CA MET A 322 15.11 -1.59 -18.68
C MET A 322 15.02 -1.44 -17.18
N LEU A 323 15.26 -0.24 -16.64
CA LEU A 323 15.15 0.06 -15.21
C LEU A 323 13.73 -0.21 -14.69
N MET A 324 12.72 0.25 -15.40
CA MET A 324 11.33 0.02 -15.03
C MET A 324 10.96 -1.47 -15.08
N ALA A 325 11.44 -2.21 -16.06
CA ALA A 325 11.23 -3.64 -16.14
C ALA A 325 11.93 -4.39 -15.01
N GLU A 326 13.14 -4.03 -14.62
CA GLU A 326 13.91 -4.65 -13.55
C GLU A 326 13.29 -4.38 -12.18
N ILE A 327 13.24 -3.10 -11.77
CA ILE A 327 12.86 -2.69 -10.41
C ILE A 327 11.44 -3.12 -10.05
N THR A 328 10.55 -3.24 -11.04
CA THR A 328 9.20 -3.76 -10.79
C THR A 328 9.15 -5.30 -10.78
N SER A 329 10.25 -6.01 -11.08
CA SER A 329 10.34 -7.48 -11.05
C SER A 329 10.71 -8.06 -9.69
N ASP A 330 11.55 -7.37 -8.92
CA ASP A 330 12.04 -7.83 -7.61
C ASP A 330 10.95 -7.95 -6.53
N ASN A 331 9.73 -7.49 -6.80
CA ASN A 331 8.58 -7.63 -5.91
C ASN A 331 7.72 -8.90 -6.19
N CYS A 332 8.26 -9.91 -6.85
CA CYS A 332 7.53 -11.11 -7.28
C CYS A 332 7.39 -12.23 -6.23
N ASP A 333 7.74 -12.03 -4.96
CA ASP A 333 7.40 -12.95 -3.86
C ASP A 333 6.20 -12.48 -3.02
N MET A 334 5.55 -11.41 -3.40
CA MET A 334 4.27 -11.01 -2.83
C MET A 334 3.20 -11.07 -3.91
N SER A 335 2.47 -12.16 -3.89
CA SER A 335 1.25 -12.35 -4.66
C SER A 335 0.35 -11.11 -4.61
N THR A 336 -0.09 -10.71 -5.79
CA THR A 336 -1.15 -9.74 -6.04
C THR A 336 -0.77 -8.26 -5.89
N THR A 337 -0.62 -7.66 -6.97
CA THR A 337 -1.32 -6.49 -7.50
C THR A 337 -0.53 -5.97 -8.69
N ASN A 338 -1.24 -5.60 -9.70
CA ASN A 338 -0.72 -4.95 -10.89
C ASN A 338 0.47 -4.04 -10.55
N GLY A 339 1.66 -4.38 -10.99
CA GLY A 339 2.85 -3.55 -10.83
C GLY A 339 2.76 -2.18 -11.53
N TRP A 340 1.54 -1.78 -11.90
CA TRP A 340 1.24 -0.54 -12.59
C TRP A 340 -0.21 -0.15 -12.30
N VAL A 341 -0.40 0.93 -11.58
CA VAL A 341 -1.72 1.52 -11.36
C VAL A 341 -2.15 2.21 -12.65
N SER A 342 -3.15 1.68 -13.31
CA SER A 342 -3.85 2.39 -14.38
C SER A 342 -4.71 3.47 -13.71
N GLN A 343 -4.24 4.71 -13.65
CA GLN A 343 -5.13 5.82 -13.30
C GLN A 343 -6.08 6.09 -14.47
N PRO A 344 -7.37 6.26 -14.22
CA PRO A 344 -8.28 6.75 -15.26
C PRO A 344 -7.93 8.22 -15.57
N PHE A 345 -7.84 8.51 -16.85
CA PHE A 345 -7.71 9.85 -17.41
C PHE A 345 -8.79 10.78 -16.82
N GLN A 346 -8.39 11.78 -16.05
CA GLN A 346 -9.21 12.97 -15.92
C GLN A 346 -9.09 13.77 -17.22
N ARG A 347 -10.03 13.56 -18.14
CA ARG A 347 -10.29 14.55 -19.19
C ARG A 347 -10.76 15.82 -18.47
N GLN A 348 -9.97 16.87 -18.55
CA GLN A 348 -10.41 18.22 -18.31
C GLN A 348 -11.54 18.51 -19.31
N CYS A 349 -12.77 18.46 -18.86
CA CYS A 349 -13.87 19.12 -19.54
C CYS A 349 -13.74 20.61 -19.25
N SER A 350 -13.15 21.32 -20.22
CA SER A 350 -13.33 22.77 -20.34
C SER A 350 -14.77 22.99 -20.76
N THR A 351 -15.59 23.56 -19.90
CA THR A 351 -16.69 24.45 -20.32
C THR A 351 -17.21 25.29 -19.17
N ASN A 352 -17.07 26.58 -19.43
CA ASN A 352 -17.98 27.68 -19.07
C ASN A 352 -18.00 28.25 -17.65
N ASN A 353 -17.32 29.39 -17.62
CA ASN A 353 -17.72 30.69 -17.03
C ASN A 353 -19.04 30.70 -16.24
N ASN A 354 -18.92 30.94 -14.96
CA ASN A 354 -19.75 31.95 -14.30
C ASN A 354 -18.96 32.56 -13.12
N THR A 355 -18.71 33.84 -13.30
CA THR A 355 -18.16 34.81 -12.37
C THR A 355 -18.95 34.85 -11.08
N CYS A 356 -18.26 34.65 -9.96
CA CYS A 356 -18.63 35.25 -8.68
C CYS A 356 -17.39 35.93 -8.11
N ASN A 357 -17.42 37.23 -8.09
CA ASN A 357 -16.46 38.10 -7.39
C ASN A 357 -16.40 37.73 -5.92
N ILE A 358 -15.20 37.43 -5.42
CA ILE A 358 -14.88 37.52 -4.00
C ILE A 358 -13.63 38.37 -3.89
N ASP A 359 -13.73 39.40 -3.07
CA ASP A 359 -12.78 40.47 -2.81
C ASP A 359 -11.36 39.96 -2.52
N ASN A 360 -10.42 40.51 -3.28
CA ASN A 360 -9.00 40.53 -2.97
C ASN A 360 -8.72 41.69 -1.97
N SER A 361 -8.71 41.37 -0.69
CA SER A 361 -7.98 42.18 0.28
C SER A 361 -7.50 41.29 1.43
N LEU A 362 -6.19 41.36 1.69
CA LEU A 362 -5.44 40.72 2.77
C LEU A 362 -4.80 39.38 2.43
N ILE A 363 -3.66 39.38 1.73
CA ILE A 363 -2.49 38.57 2.11
C ILE A 363 -1.25 39.29 1.52
N ASN A 364 -0.66 40.19 2.29
CA ASN A 364 0.76 40.47 2.27
C ASN A 364 1.40 39.52 3.29
N GLY A 365 1.95 38.43 2.81
CA GLY A 365 2.76 37.48 3.57
C GLY A 365 3.99 37.14 2.73
N THR A 366 5.12 37.57 3.21
CA THR A 366 6.49 37.34 2.71
C THR A 366 6.68 35.91 2.20
N MET A 367 7.26 35.82 0.99
CA MET A 367 7.82 34.58 0.44
C MET A 367 8.87 34.04 1.42
N GLU A 368 8.56 32.97 2.14
CA GLU A 368 9.57 32.15 2.79
C GLU A 368 10.22 31.25 1.73
N GLU A 369 11.54 31.26 1.70
CA GLU A 369 12.38 30.42 0.84
C GLU A 369 12.06 28.93 1.02
N PRO A 370 12.27 28.09 0.00
CA PRO A 370 12.03 26.65 0.09
C PRO A 370 12.91 26.08 1.20
N VAL A 371 12.27 25.51 2.20
CA VAL A 371 12.93 24.81 3.32
C VAL A 371 13.90 23.79 2.75
N ASN A 372 15.16 24.08 2.94
CA ASN A 372 16.29 23.22 2.63
C ASN A 372 16.07 21.86 3.32
N ILE A 373 15.77 20.82 2.56
CA ILE A 373 15.72 19.45 3.06
C ILE A 373 17.17 19.04 3.33
N THR A 374 17.68 19.51 4.46
CA THR A 374 18.98 19.09 4.99
C THR A 374 18.90 17.59 5.30
N SER A 375 19.80 16.86 4.68
CA SER A 375 20.17 15.47 4.91
C SER A 375 19.86 15.01 6.35
N PHE A 376 18.74 14.28 6.53
CA PHE A 376 18.49 13.56 7.76
C PHE A 376 19.54 12.47 7.87
N LYS A 377 20.48 12.62 8.80
CA LYS A 377 21.39 11.55 9.20
C LYS A 377 20.54 10.32 9.53
N LYS A 378 20.84 9.20 8.92
CA LYS A 378 20.20 7.89 9.12
C LYS A 378 20.53 7.41 10.54
N ASN A 379 19.83 7.95 11.56
CA ASN A 379 19.96 7.46 12.91
C ASN A 379 19.23 6.11 12.99
N SER A 380 19.98 5.01 13.06
CA SER A 380 19.45 3.69 13.36
C SER A 380 19.33 3.56 14.87
N TYR A 381 18.16 3.14 15.36
CA TYR A 381 17.90 2.92 16.77
C TYR A 381 17.81 1.42 17.07
N ASP A 382 18.15 1.03 18.30
CA ASP A 382 17.97 -0.34 18.73
C ASP A 382 16.49 -0.65 18.96
N VAL A 383 15.77 0.26 19.62
CA VAL A 383 14.37 0.05 20.01
C VAL A 383 13.53 1.28 19.66
N PHE A 384 12.37 1.05 19.08
CA PHE A 384 11.31 2.07 18.99
C PHE A 384 10.24 1.81 20.05
N LEU A 385 9.91 2.83 20.84
CA LEU A 385 8.94 2.75 21.93
C LEU A 385 7.59 3.32 21.47
N GLY A 386 6.78 2.51 20.77
CA GLY A 386 5.44 2.85 20.32
C GLY A 386 4.38 2.57 21.38
N GLY A 387 3.31 3.37 21.38
CA GLY A 387 2.19 3.16 22.29
C GLY A 387 1.61 4.46 22.82
N THR A 388 0.74 4.34 23.81
CA THR A 388 0.02 5.46 24.41
C THR A 388 0.95 6.45 25.09
N GLN A 389 0.64 7.72 24.96
CA GLN A 389 1.42 8.79 25.57
C GLN A 389 0.97 9.10 27.01
N SER A 390 -0.28 8.79 27.35
CA SER A 390 -0.90 9.18 28.63
C SER A 390 -0.34 8.46 29.85
N SER A 391 0.33 7.31 29.68
CA SER A 391 0.93 6.57 30.79
C SER A 391 2.44 6.73 30.80
N GLN A 392 3.00 6.93 31.99
CA GLN A 392 4.44 7.12 32.21
C GLN A 392 5.25 5.81 32.11
N TRP A 393 4.78 4.82 31.35
CA TRP A 393 5.43 3.52 31.23
C TRP A 393 6.82 3.61 30.58
N ARG A 394 7.02 4.59 29.69
CA ARG A 394 8.32 4.81 29.06
C ARG A 394 9.33 5.26 30.09
N GLU A 395 9.02 6.31 30.83
CA GLU A 395 9.88 6.96 31.80
C GLU A 395 10.12 6.08 33.02
N ASN A 396 9.08 5.38 33.49
CA ASN A 396 9.13 4.62 34.74
C ASN A 396 9.63 3.18 34.56
N ILE A 397 9.46 2.58 33.36
CA ILE A 397 9.77 1.16 33.15
C ILE A 397 10.74 0.96 31.97
N ALA A 398 10.39 1.40 30.76
CA ALA A 398 11.13 1.05 29.56
C ALA A 398 12.50 1.74 29.49
N ILE A 399 12.53 3.05 29.59
CA ILE A 399 13.75 3.86 29.47
C ILE A 399 14.82 3.47 30.53
N PRO A 400 14.50 3.29 31.84
CA PRO A 400 15.48 2.84 32.81
C PRO A 400 16.11 1.49 32.45
N ILE A 401 15.32 0.53 31.96
CA ILE A 401 15.81 -0.79 31.56
C ILE A 401 16.69 -0.69 30.31
N LEU A 402 16.27 0.06 29.29
CA LEU A 402 17.04 0.23 28.06
C LEU A 402 18.38 0.95 28.32
N ASN A 403 18.38 1.99 29.15
CA ASN A 403 19.60 2.71 29.55
C ASN A 403 20.57 1.82 30.29
N GLN A 404 20.08 0.96 31.19
CA GLN A 404 20.92 -0.03 31.90
C GLN A 404 21.61 -1.00 30.92
N GLN A 405 21.01 -1.25 29.77
CA GLN A 405 21.54 -2.14 28.73
C GLN A 405 22.25 -1.37 27.59
N ASN A 406 22.44 -0.06 27.71
CA ASN A 406 23.06 0.82 26.72
C ASN A 406 22.37 0.73 25.32
N LEU A 407 21.06 0.54 25.29
CA LEU A 407 20.28 0.47 24.04
C LEU A 407 19.76 1.84 23.63
N SER A 408 19.90 2.16 22.35
CA SER A 408 19.46 3.43 21.77
C SER A 408 17.98 3.39 21.39
N TYR A 409 17.29 4.50 21.61
CA TYR A 409 15.89 4.71 21.24
C TYR A 409 15.68 6.17 20.80
N PRO A 410 14.67 6.48 19.95
CA PRO A 410 14.35 7.86 19.61
C PRO A 410 13.92 8.63 20.87
N ASN A 411 14.47 9.83 21.07
CA ASN A 411 13.98 10.72 22.13
C ASN A 411 12.50 11.05 21.86
N SER A 412 11.65 10.77 22.83
CA SER A 412 10.20 10.96 22.75
C SER A 412 9.78 12.43 22.55
N THR A 413 10.66 13.40 22.84
CA THR A 413 10.40 14.84 22.72
C THR A 413 10.33 15.35 21.28
N ASN A 414 10.77 14.59 20.26
CA ASN A 414 10.84 15.10 18.87
C ASN A 414 9.84 14.48 17.88
N GLY A 415 8.85 13.67 18.30
CA GLY A 415 7.98 13.04 17.33
C GLY A 415 6.64 12.51 17.84
N TYR A 416 6.47 12.33 19.14
CA TYR A 416 5.25 11.81 19.76
C TYR A 416 4.58 12.78 20.73
N GLU A 417 5.13 13.98 20.91
CA GLU A 417 4.40 15.04 21.63
C GLU A 417 3.29 15.58 20.76
N ILE A 418 2.18 14.88 20.74
CA ILE A 418 0.91 15.52 20.43
C ILE A 418 0.63 16.40 21.64
N LEU A 419 1.02 17.66 21.53
CA LEU A 419 0.52 18.68 22.43
C LEU A 419 -1.00 18.47 22.52
N ASP A 420 -1.58 18.52 23.71
CA ASP A 420 -2.98 18.17 24.02
C ASP A 420 -4.06 18.74 23.08
N ASN A 421 -3.69 19.59 22.12
CA ASN A 421 -4.56 20.24 21.14
C ASN A 421 -4.13 20.10 19.67
N LYS A 422 -3.08 19.33 19.32
CA LYS A 422 -2.65 19.18 17.93
C LYS A 422 -3.35 17.97 17.29
N ILE A 423 -3.98 18.20 16.14
CA ILE A 423 -4.51 17.11 15.30
C ILE A 423 -3.33 16.46 14.55
N VAL A 424 -3.23 15.14 14.61
CA VAL A 424 -2.23 14.35 13.87
C VAL A 424 -2.40 14.56 12.37
N THR A 425 -1.29 14.82 11.68
CA THR A 425 -1.24 15.03 10.24
C THR A 425 -0.63 13.83 9.52
N ASP A 426 -0.80 13.76 8.20
CA ASP A 426 -0.13 12.75 7.36
C ASP A 426 1.40 12.81 7.55
N TYR A 427 1.98 14.01 7.74
CA TYR A 427 3.40 14.20 7.98
C TYR A 427 3.86 13.52 9.28
N ASP A 428 3.12 13.70 10.37
CA ASP A 428 3.44 13.08 11.67
C ASP A 428 3.47 11.54 11.54
N VAL A 429 2.47 10.96 10.86
CA VAL A 429 2.38 9.51 10.63
C VAL A 429 3.57 8.99 9.79
N LEU A 430 3.96 9.71 8.74
CA LEU A 430 5.11 9.34 7.90
C LEU A 430 6.43 9.44 8.66
N GLN A 431 6.56 10.43 9.55
CA GLN A 431 7.72 10.58 10.43
C GLN A 431 7.82 9.40 11.42
N TRP A 432 6.71 9.02 12.06
CA TRP A 432 6.67 7.84 12.93
C TRP A 432 7.04 6.57 12.17
N LYS A 433 6.48 6.41 10.96
CA LYS A 433 6.83 5.29 10.09
C LYS A 433 8.31 5.22 9.82
N GLN A 434 8.96 6.33 9.50
CA GLN A 434 10.40 6.39 9.25
C GLN A 434 11.22 5.98 10.49
N MET A 435 10.85 6.44 11.68
CA MET A 435 11.52 6.04 12.92
C MET A 435 11.36 4.55 13.21
N MET A 436 10.16 4.00 13.03
CA MET A 436 9.88 2.56 13.19
C MET A 436 10.65 1.72 12.18
N ASP A 437 10.70 2.14 10.92
CA ASP A 437 11.44 1.43 9.87
C ASP A 437 12.95 1.41 10.12
N ASN A 438 13.49 2.44 10.75
CA ASN A 438 14.91 2.57 11.12
C ASN A 438 15.28 1.93 12.47
N SER A 439 14.35 1.30 13.16
CA SER A 439 14.59 0.63 14.45
C SER A 439 14.75 -0.88 14.28
N LYS A 440 15.67 -1.50 15.06
CA LYS A 440 15.90 -2.96 15.01
C LYS A 440 14.73 -3.75 15.57
N VAL A 441 14.13 -3.27 16.65
CA VAL A 441 12.97 -3.86 17.32
C VAL A 441 11.95 -2.77 17.61
N ILE A 442 10.67 -3.07 17.40
CA ILE A 442 9.56 -2.18 17.76
C ILE A 442 8.86 -2.77 19.00
N LEU A 443 8.70 -1.98 20.05
CA LEU A 443 7.81 -2.29 21.16
C LEU A 443 6.55 -1.46 21.03
N PHE A 444 5.40 -2.10 20.92
CA PHE A 444 4.11 -1.44 21.08
C PHE A 444 3.47 -1.78 22.41
N VAL A 445 3.10 -0.72 23.16
CA VAL A 445 2.39 -0.85 24.44
C VAL A 445 1.00 -0.23 24.31
N ILE A 446 -0.02 -1.07 24.45
CA ILE A 446 -1.44 -0.73 24.44
C ILE A 446 -1.93 -0.85 25.88
N THR A 447 -2.05 0.29 26.55
CA THR A 447 -2.40 0.35 27.97
C THR A 447 -3.90 0.31 28.23
N ASN A 448 -4.28 -0.01 29.46
CA ASN A 448 -5.68 -0.08 29.90
C ASN A 448 -6.27 1.28 30.33
N ASP A 449 -5.50 2.36 30.22
CA ASP A 449 -5.90 3.73 30.55
C ASP A 449 -6.13 4.62 29.32
N SER A 450 -6.14 4.01 28.14
CA SER A 450 -6.30 4.74 26.87
C SER A 450 -7.08 3.92 25.83
N ARG A 451 -7.68 4.60 24.85
CA ARG A 451 -8.35 3.94 23.70
C ARG A 451 -7.36 3.28 22.75
N SER A 452 -6.15 3.80 22.65
CA SER A 452 -5.01 3.25 21.88
C SER A 452 -5.30 2.92 20.42
N LEU A 453 -6.26 3.57 19.76
CA LEU A 453 -6.70 3.22 18.41
C LEU A 453 -5.56 3.35 17.39
N THR A 454 -4.88 4.49 17.37
CA THR A 454 -3.71 4.74 16.51
C THR A 454 -2.62 3.69 16.69
N THR A 455 -2.33 3.33 17.95
CA THR A 455 -1.33 2.30 18.28
C THR A 455 -1.74 0.93 17.73
N MET A 456 -3.02 0.55 17.86
CA MET A 456 -3.54 -0.72 17.33
C MET A 456 -3.45 -0.77 15.80
N ILE A 457 -3.74 0.32 15.11
CA ILE A 457 -3.64 0.42 13.64
C ILE A 457 -2.18 0.27 13.19
N LEU A 458 -1.24 0.98 13.83
CA LEU A 458 0.19 0.86 13.54
C LEU A 458 0.71 -0.56 13.85
N ALA A 459 0.32 -1.14 14.98
CA ALA A 459 0.70 -2.50 15.34
C ALA A 459 0.24 -3.50 14.28
N ALA A 460 -1.02 -3.43 13.84
CA ALA A 460 -1.56 -4.30 12.81
C ALA A 460 -0.79 -4.18 11.48
N HIS A 461 -0.43 -2.95 11.08
CA HIS A 461 0.41 -2.71 9.91
C HIS A 461 1.78 -3.39 10.02
N TYR A 462 2.47 -3.23 11.17
CA TYR A 462 3.82 -3.79 11.37
C TYR A 462 3.81 -5.31 11.60
N ILE A 463 2.74 -5.86 12.18
CA ILE A 463 2.50 -7.32 12.24
C ILE A 463 2.44 -7.88 10.81
N ALA A 464 1.70 -7.23 9.92
CA ALA A 464 1.48 -7.70 8.55
C ALA A 464 2.77 -7.74 7.73
N ILE A 465 3.63 -6.74 7.85
CA ILE A 465 4.91 -6.70 7.11
C ILE A 465 6.02 -7.54 7.76
N GLY A 466 5.73 -8.21 8.89
CA GLY A 466 6.69 -9.11 9.53
C GLY A 466 7.88 -8.40 10.19
N LYS A 467 7.71 -7.16 10.66
CA LYS A 467 8.76 -6.43 11.35
C LYS A 467 9.10 -7.10 12.69
N ASN A 468 10.37 -7.08 13.10
CA ASN A 468 10.77 -7.59 14.41
C ASN A 468 10.17 -6.70 15.51
N MET A 469 9.23 -7.26 16.28
CA MET A 469 8.48 -6.49 17.26
C MET A 469 8.06 -7.33 18.46
N VAL A 470 7.66 -6.62 19.52
CA VAL A 470 7.07 -7.15 20.74
C VAL A 470 5.82 -6.32 21.03
N LEU A 471 4.77 -6.96 21.50
CA LEU A 471 3.53 -6.31 21.91
C LEU A 471 3.32 -6.47 23.42
N CYS A 472 2.86 -5.40 24.06
CA CYS A 472 2.23 -5.44 25.37
C CYS A 472 0.79 -4.94 25.20
N VAL A 473 -0.21 -5.77 25.54
CA VAL A 473 -1.61 -5.44 25.35
C VAL A 473 -2.38 -5.69 26.64
N GLN A 474 -2.87 -4.60 27.23
CA GLN A 474 -3.73 -4.62 28.41
C GLN A 474 -5.17 -4.36 27.98
N GLN A 475 -6.14 -5.11 28.53
CA GLN A 475 -7.56 -4.88 28.28
C GLN A 475 -8.08 -3.71 29.10
N LEU A 476 -9.02 -2.95 28.54
CA LEU A 476 -9.78 -1.97 29.32
C LEU A 476 -10.61 -2.69 30.38
N PRO A 477 -10.68 -2.17 31.63
CA PRO A 477 -11.55 -2.72 32.64
C PRO A 477 -13.01 -2.74 32.19
N GLU A 478 -13.75 -3.79 32.52
CA GLU A 478 -15.17 -3.90 32.17
C GLU A 478 -16.04 -2.93 32.97
N GLU A 479 -15.63 -2.63 34.19
CA GLU A 479 -16.31 -1.73 35.12
C GLU A 479 -15.42 -0.54 35.47
N ASN A 480 -16.03 0.61 35.70
CA ASN A 480 -15.34 1.85 36.13
C ASN A 480 -14.13 2.21 35.25
N CYS A 481 -14.25 1.97 33.96
CA CYS A 481 -13.19 2.26 33.01
C CYS A 481 -13.05 3.77 32.77
N HIS A 482 -11.87 4.30 33.06
CA HIS A 482 -11.55 5.69 32.83
C HIS A 482 -10.43 5.84 31.81
N VAL A 483 -10.60 6.80 30.88
CA VAL A 483 -9.56 7.23 29.96
C VAL A 483 -9.31 8.73 30.19
N GLY A 484 -8.26 9.05 30.91
CA GLY A 484 -8.06 10.37 31.47
C GLY A 484 -9.18 10.73 32.43
N ASN A 485 -9.90 11.80 32.18
CA ASN A 485 -11.02 12.27 33.01
C ASN A 485 -12.40 11.77 32.52
N GLU A 486 -12.45 10.87 31.54
CA GLU A 486 -13.69 10.39 30.93
C GLU A 486 -13.99 8.96 31.36
N THR A 487 -15.24 8.70 31.77
CA THR A 487 -15.75 7.34 31.99
C THR A 487 -16.26 6.79 30.68
N LEU A 488 -15.78 5.64 30.27
CA LEU A 488 -16.24 4.97 29.06
C LEU A 488 -17.57 4.25 29.26
N SER A 489 -18.42 4.29 28.25
CA SER A 489 -19.60 3.45 28.21
C SER A 489 -19.25 1.97 27.99
N GLU A 490 -20.15 1.09 28.37
CA GLU A 490 -20.02 -0.37 28.13
C GLU A 490 -19.80 -0.67 26.63
N GLN A 491 -20.52 0.02 25.74
CA GLN A 491 -20.38 -0.14 24.31
C GLN A 491 -19.00 0.32 23.81
N ALA A 492 -18.48 1.44 24.31
CA ALA A 492 -17.14 1.92 23.97
C ALA A 492 -16.07 0.94 24.46
N ILE A 493 -16.19 0.42 25.68
CA ILE A 493 -15.27 -0.60 26.23
C ILE A 493 -15.25 -1.84 25.32
N LYS A 494 -16.42 -2.35 24.94
CA LYS A 494 -16.54 -3.51 24.04
C LYS A 494 -15.88 -3.26 22.68
N ASP A 495 -16.11 -2.10 22.08
CA ASP A 495 -15.55 -1.74 20.77
C ASP A 495 -14.01 -1.68 20.81
N TYR A 496 -13.43 -1.01 21.82
CA TYR A 496 -11.99 -0.89 21.94
C TYR A 496 -11.31 -2.19 22.41
N ASN A 497 -11.92 -2.96 23.29
CA ASN A 497 -11.39 -4.27 23.70
C ASN A 497 -11.47 -5.28 22.56
N ARG A 498 -12.50 -5.24 21.73
CA ARG A 498 -12.56 -6.06 20.52
C ARG A 498 -11.37 -5.76 19.59
N GLY A 499 -10.99 -4.49 19.42
CA GLY A 499 -9.78 -4.11 18.67
C GLY A 499 -8.51 -4.73 19.23
N ARG A 500 -8.34 -4.73 20.57
CA ARG A 500 -7.19 -5.36 21.25
C ARG A 500 -7.12 -6.86 20.99
N VAL A 501 -8.25 -7.54 21.09
CA VAL A 501 -8.35 -8.99 20.80
C VAL A 501 -7.91 -9.28 19.36
N TYR A 502 -8.34 -8.49 18.40
CA TYR A 502 -7.94 -8.65 16.99
C TYR A 502 -6.44 -8.47 16.78
N VAL A 503 -5.83 -7.45 17.39
CA VAL A 503 -4.36 -7.22 17.30
C VAL A 503 -3.59 -8.39 17.93
N VAL A 504 -4.04 -8.90 19.09
CA VAL A 504 -3.43 -10.06 19.75
C VAL A 504 -3.54 -11.32 18.88
N ASP A 505 -4.69 -11.58 18.28
CA ASP A 505 -4.89 -12.73 17.38
C ASP A 505 -3.99 -12.64 16.14
N MET A 506 -3.90 -11.47 15.50
CA MET A 506 -3.00 -11.24 14.37
C MET A 506 -1.53 -11.47 14.75
N ALA A 507 -1.11 -11.01 15.92
CA ALA A 507 0.25 -11.19 16.42
C ALA A 507 0.56 -12.68 16.71
N LYS A 508 -0.35 -13.40 17.37
CA LYS A 508 -0.21 -14.83 17.65
C LYS A 508 -0.08 -15.65 16.37
N ARG A 509 -0.88 -15.36 15.34
CA ARG A 509 -0.78 -16.01 14.01
C ARG A 509 0.55 -15.77 13.32
N LYS A 510 1.22 -14.66 13.61
CA LYS A 510 2.55 -14.30 13.10
C LYS A 510 3.69 -14.65 14.07
N GLN A 511 3.40 -15.36 15.16
CA GLN A 511 4.37 -15.77 16.20
C GLN A 511 5.11 -14.59 16.82
N ILE A 512 4.45 -13.43 16.90
CA ILE A 512 5.00 -12.24 17.58
C ILE A 512 4.72 -12.38 19.08
N PRO A 513 5.71 -12.16 19.95
CA PRO A 513 5.52 -12.20 21.40
C PRO A 513 4.53 -11.14 21.87
N VAL A 514 3.58 -11.58 22.70
CA VAL A 514 2.53 -10.73 23.30
C VAL A 514 2.55 -10.91 24.81
N PHE A 515 2.58 -9.80 25.54
CA PHE A 515 2.62 -9.73 27.00
C PHE A 515 1.48 -8.86 27.51
N GLU A 516 1.13 -9.04 28.79
CA GLU A 516 0.24 -8.13 29.52
C GLU A 516 1.03 -7.23 30.49
N ASP A 517 2.20 -7.70 30.92
CA ASP A 517 3.15 -6.94 31.76
C ASP A 517 4.17 -6.19 30.90
N ILE A 518 4.30 -4.88 31.14
CA ILE A 518 5.18 -4.00 30.37
C ILE A 518 6.65 -4.33 30.61
N ARG A 519 7.03 -4.70 31.83
CA ARG A 519 8.42 -5.03 32.19
C ARG A 519 8.88 -6.31 31.48
N GLU A 520 8.03 -7.33 31.44
CA GLU A 520 8.30 -8.57 30.70
C GLU A 520 8.45 -8.30 29.19
N ALA A 521 7.58 -7.46 28.62
CA ALA A 521 7.69 -7.05 27.23
C ALA A 521 9.01 -6.34 26.92
N VAL A 522 9.45 -5.41 27.79
CA VAL A 522 10.73 -4.71 27.66
C VAL A 522 11.91 -5.66 27.78
N GLN A 523 11.89 -6.63 28.71
CA GLN A 523 12.93 -7.65 28.83
C GLN A 523 13.03 -8.53 27.58
N CYS A 524 11.89 -8.89 26.98
CA CYS A 524 11.86 -9.59 25.70
C CYS A 524 12.50 -8.75 24.57
N VAL A 525 12.24 -7.44 24.54
CA VAL A 525 12.87 -6.52 23.56
C VAL A 525 14.39 -6.51 23.74
N VAL A 526 14.89 -6.38 24.98
CA VAL A 526 16.33 -6.43 25.29
C VAL A 526 16.94 -7.73 24.75
N SER A 527 16.33 -8.87 25.07
CA SER A 527 16.79 -10.18 24.60
C SER A 527 16.84 -10.26 23.06
N LYS A 528 15.81 -9.72 22.37
CA LYS A 528 15.74 -9.70 20.90
C LYS A 528 16.79 -8.79 20.25
N VAL A 529 17.23 -7.72 20.91
CA VAL A 529 18.30 -6.85 20.40
C VAL A 529 19.66 -7.50 20.60
N GLN A 530 19.88 -8.17 21.75
CA GLN A 530 21.15 -8.79 22.12
C GLN A 530 21.40 -10.13 21.42
N SER A 531 20.36 -10.84 20.98
CA SER A 531 20.47 -12.13 20.29
C SER A 531 20.87 -12.01 18.81
N ARG A 532 21.12 -10.81 18.29
CA ARG A 532 21.64 -10.50 16.96
C ARG A 532 23.07 -10.02 17.03
#